data_144d450ddf8d6fa9d7f77ac3a78e5998
#
_entry.id   144d450ddf8d6fa9d7f77ac3a78e5998
#
_cell.length_a   1.000
_cell.length_b   1.000
_cell.length_c   1.000
_cell.angle_alpha   90.00
_cell.angle_beta   90.00
_cell.angle_gamma   90.00
#
_symmetry.space_group_name_H-M   'P 1'
#
loop_
_entity.id
_entity.type
_entity.pdbx_description
1 polymer ?
#
loop_
_entity_poly.entity_id
_entity_poly.type
_entity_poly.pdbx_seq_one_letter_code
_entity_poly.pdbx_strand_id
1 'polypeptide(L)'
;FGTDLIKLRELYGVARRVFRMRTMSSDTRTDPRRTGGLTSYFVGENAAGTESDAAYDQVSLTAKKLMAITRLSAELNEDSVIDFGNELAGEISYAFSNKEDSVAFGGTGISTDGGISGVRTQLDTLTAGTAPGLILGAGNAYSELTLANFESVVGALPQYADVPGQVSWVCHKTFYHTV
;
A
#
# COMPACT_ATOMS: atom_id res chain seq x y z
N PHE A 1 8.40 -15.91 21.31
CA PHE A 1 9.03 -15.65 19.99
C PHE A 1 8.10 -14.85 19.05
N GLY A 2 6.83 -15.25 18.92
CA GLY A 2 5.93 -14.59 17.98
C GLY A 2 5.62 -13.14 18.30
N THR A 3 5.47 -12.78 19.56
CA THR A 3 5.09 -11.40 19.99
C THR A 3 6.25 -10.42 19.78
N ASP A 4 7.47 -10.84 20.04
CA ASP A 4 8.65 -9.98 19.87
C ASP A 4 8.98 -9.77 18.40
N LEU A 5 8.81 -10.78 17.56
CA LEU A 5 8.98 -10.67 16.12
C LEU A 5 7.96 -9.69 15.50
N ILE A 6 6.70 -9.72 15.94
CA ILE A 6 5.67 -8.77 15.46
C ILE A 6 6.03 -7.34 15.82
N LYS A 7 6.47 -7.08 17.03
CA LYS A 7 6.89 -5.74 17.48
C LYS A 7 8.05 -5.17 16.67
N LEU A 8 9.08 -5.97 16.43
CA LEU A 8 10.23 -5.56 15.62
C LEU A 8 9.83 -5.22 14.18
N ARG A 9 8.93 -6.00 13.57
CA ARG A 9 8.43 -5.75 12.23
C ARG A 9 7.63 -4.44 12.15
N GLU A 10 6.78 -4.17 13.13
CA GLU A 10 6.01 -2.92 13.20
C GLU A 10 6.91 -1.68 13.39
N LEU A 11 8.04 -1.85 14.08
CA LEU A 11 8.99 -0.77 14.30
C LEU A 11 9.70 -0.33 13.00
N TYR A 12 10.01 -1.26 12.11
CA TYR A 12 10.77 -0.99 10.88
C TYR A 12 9.89 -0.73 9.65
N GLY A 13 8.74 -1.40 9.53
CA GLY A 13 7.89 -1.33 8.33
C GLY A 13 7.14 0.00 8.18
N VAL A 14 7.21 0.61 6.99
CA VAL A 14 6.47 1.83 6.66
C VAL A 14 5.06 1.49 6.19
N ALA A 15 4.89 0.42 5.39
CA ALA A 15 3.61 0.02 4.84
C ALA A 15 2.55 -0.22 5.93
N ARG A 16 2.93 -0.88 7.02
CA ARG A 16 2.01 -1.14 8.13
C ARG A 16 1.56 0.11 8.88
N ARG A 17 2.32 1.20 8.82
CA ARG A 17 1.98 2.49 9.45
C ARG A 17 1.07 3.34 8.57
N VAL A 18 1.23 3.23 7.26
CA VAL A 18 0.51 4.06 6.29
C VAL A 18 -0.78 3.39 5.83
N PHE A 19 -0.76 2.08 5.60
CA PHE A 19 -1.93 1.37 5.11
C PHE A 19 -2.87 0.97 6.23
N ARG A 20 -4.16 0.99 5.92
CA ARG A 20 -5.19 0.52 6.83
C ARG A 20 -5.08 -0.99 7.04
N MET A 21 -4.76 -1.39 8.26
CA MET A 21 -4.67 -2.80 8.63
C MET A 21 -6.07 -3.42 8.77
N ARG A 22 -6.25 -4.61 8.22
CA ARG A 22 -7.46 -5.42 8.33
C ARG A 22 -7.12 -6.79 8.90
N THR A 23 -7.80 -7.21 9.96
CA THR A 23 -7.69 -8.57 10.48
C THR A 23 -8.52 -9.53 9.63
N MET A 24 -7.96 -10.70 9.35
CA MET A 24 -8.62 -11.77 8.60
C MET A 24 -8.71 -13.01 9.49
N SER A 25 -9.88 -13.65 9.53
CA SER A 25 -10.12 -14.91 10.25
C SER A 25 -10.02 -16.14 9.34
N SER A 26 -9.93 -15.93 8.01
CA SER A 26 -9.79 -16.97 7.00
C SER A 26 -8.79 -16.53 5.94
N ASP A 27 -8.36 -17.45 5.10
CA ASP A 27 -7.40 -17.20 4.02
C ASP A 27 -7.93 -16.23 2.96
N THR A 28 -9.24 -16.07 2.87
CA THR A 28 -9.89 -15.16 1.93
C THR A 28 -10.92 -14.30 2.66
N ARG A 29 -10.92 -13.02 2.35
CA ARG A 29 -11.92 -12.06 2.81
C ARG A 29 -12.43 -11.27 1.63
N THR A 30 -13.75 -11.12 1.54
CA THR A 30 -14.40 -10.32 0.53
C THR A 30 -15.11 -9.14 1.18
N ASP A 31 -14.72 -7.93 0.79
CA ASP A 31 -15.33 -6.70 1.27
C ASP A 31 -16.16 -6.06 0.12
N PRO A 32 -17.44 -5.68 0.35
CA PRO A 32 -18.23 -4.97 -0.65
C PRO A 32 -17.69 -3.55 -0.86
N ARG A 33 -17.67 -3.12 -2.11
CA ARG A 33 -17.26 -1.77 -2.51
C ARG A 33 -18.38 -1.13 -3.34
N ARG A 34 -18.75 0.10 -3.00
CA ARG A 34 -19.65 0.89 -3.81
C ARG A 34 -18.90 1.47 -4.99
N THR A 35 -19.38 1.24 -6.21
CA THR A 35 -18.78 1.73 -7.46
C THR A 35 -19.59 2.85 -8.11
N GLY A 36 -20.89 2.92 -7.85
CA GLY A 36 -21.77 3.97 -8.35
C GLY A 36 -22.72 4.51 -7.29
N GLY A 37 -23.10 5.76 -7.41
CA GLY A 37 -24.07 6.44 -6.56
C GLY A 37 -25.43 6.55 -7.24
N LEU A 38 -26.46 6.87 -6.45
CA LEU A 38 -27.76 7.28 -6.94
C LEU A 38 -27.64 8.68 -7.54
N THR A 39 -28.35 8.92 -8.64
CA THR A 39 -28.50 10.24 -9.24
C THR A 39 -29.87 10.79 -8.90
N SER A 40 -29.93 12.01 -8.39
CA SER A 40 -31.20 12.71 -8.12
C SER A 40 -31.48 13.73 -9.23
N TYR A 41 -32.76 13.85 -9.60
CA TYR A 41 -33.21 14.74 -10.66
C TYR A 41 -34.31 15.66 -10.15
N PHE A 42 -34.33 16.91 -10.64
CA PHE A 42 -35.51 17.76 -10.53
C PHE A 42 -36.47 17.39 -11.66
N VAL A 43 -37.68 17.02 -11.32
CA VAL A 43 -38.71 16.63 -12.28
C VAL A 43 -39.75 17.75 -12.35
N GLY A 44 -40.08 18.18 -13.57
CA GLY A 44 -41.14 19.16 -13.80
C GLY A 44 -42.54 18.55 -13.59
N GLU A 45 -43.57 19.39 -13.46
CA GLU A 45 -44.94 18.93 -13.39
C GLU A 45 -45.28 18.05 -14.63
N ASN A 46 -45.87 16.89 -14.39
CA ASN A 46 -46.23 15.89 -15.41
C ASN A 46 -45.06 15.18 -16.11
N ALA A 47 -43.82 15.25 -15.67
CA ALA A 47 -42.73 14.48 -16.22
C ALA A 47 -42.47 13.18 -15.40
N ALA A 48 -42.17 12.10 -16.12
CA ALA A 48 -41.79 10.84 -15.46
C ALA A 48 -40.41 10.94 -14.80
N GLY A 49 -40.26 10.45 -13.59
CA GLY A 49 -38.96 10.33 -12.92
C GLY A 49 -38.09 9.26 -13.59
N THR A 50 -36.79 9.50 -13.61
CA THR A 50 -35.79 8.53 -14.10
C THR A 50 -35.26 7.72 -12.91
N GLU A 51 -35.35 6.41 -12.99
CA GLU A 51 -34.78 5.52 -11.97
C GLU A 51 -33.25 5.51 -12.07
N SER A 52 -32.61 5.42 -10.92
CA SER A 52 -31.15 5.25 -10.84
C SER A 52 -30.80 4.25 -9.74
N ASP A 53 -29.91 3.33 -10.05
CA ASP A 53 -29.49 2.27 -9.14
C ASP A 53 -28.07 2.52 -8.60
N ALA A 54 -27.84 2.14 -7.36
CA ALA A 54 -26.50 2.14 -6.79
C ALA A 54 -25.76 0.87 -7.26
N ALA A 55 -24.57 1.06 -7.81
CA ALA A 55 -23.70 -0.05 -8.22
C ALA A 55 -22.75 -0.45 -7.11
N TYR A 56 -22.65 -1.75 -6.89
CA TYR A 56 -21.74 -2.36 -5.92
C TYR A 56 -20.86 -3.40 -6.61
N ASP A 57 -19.63 -3.49 -6.15
CA ASP A 57 -18.63 -4.48 -6.53
C ASP A 57 -18.05 -5.09 -5.25
N GLN A 58 -17.20 -6.08 -5.37
CA GLN A 58 -16.54 -6.72 -4.25
C GLN A 58 -15.04 -6.81 -4.46
N VAL A 59 -14.28 -6.55 -3.40
CA VAL A 59 -12.83 -6.68 -3.38
C VAL A 59 -12.46 -7.89 -2.55
N SER A 60 -11.76 -8.83 -3.17
CA SER A 60 -11.27 -10.03 -2.49
C SER A 60 -9.83 -9.84 -2.02
N LEU A 61 -9.61 -10.05 -0.73
CA LEU A 61 -8.29 -10.10 -0.12
C LEU A 61 -7.93 -11.56 0.11
N THR A 62 -6.80 -12.01 -0.39
CA THR A 62 -6.29 -13.36 -0.20
C THR A 62 -4.98 -13.33 0.56
N ALA A 63 -4.89 -14.08 1.65
CA ALA A 63 -3.67 -14.19 2.43
C ALA A 63 -2.55 -14.85 1.62
N LYS A 64 -1.36 -14.29 1.67
CA LYS A 64 -0.16 -14.86 1.02
C LYS A 64 0.87 -15.21 2.06
N LYS A 65 1.55 -16.33 1.85
CA LYS A 65 2.59 -16.83 2.76
C LYS A 65 3.91 -16.15 2.43
N LEU A 66 4.48 -15.46 3.41
CA LEU A 66 5.84 -14.95 3.38
C LEU A 66 6.69 -15.81 4.32
N MET A 67 7.88 -16.24 3.87
CA MET A 67 8.74 -17.12 4.62
C MET A 67 10.20 -16.72 4.44
N ALA A 68 10.95 -16.72 5.54
CA ALA A 68 12.40 -16.62 5.54
C ALA A 68 12.97 -17.91 6.15
N ILE A 69 14.02 -18.45 5.55
CA ILE A 69 14.72 -19.65 6.02
C ILE A 69 16.19 -19.27 6.20
N THR A 70 16.71 -19.54 7.38
CA THR A 70 18.13 -19.39 7.69
C THR A 70 18.67 -20.68 8.31
N ARG A 71 19.97 -20.89 8.19
CA ARG A 71 20.68 -22.00 8.83
C ARG A 71 21.76 -21.42 9.73
N LEU A 72 21.83 -21.88 10.95
CA LEU A 72 22.85 -21.54 11.92
C LEU A 72 23.66 -22.79 12.27
N SER A 73 24.98 -22.64 12.38
CA SER A 73 25.85 -23.73 12.89
C SER A 73 25.69 -23.83 14.41
N ALA A 74 25.62 -25.07 14.93
CA ALA A 74 25.55 -25.28 16.37
C ALA A 74 26.83 -24.81 17.08
N GLU A 75 28.01 -25.06 16.48
CA GLU A 75 29.31 -24.61 17.00
C GLU A 75 29.40 -23.11 17.13
N LEU A 76 28.86 -22.36 16.15
CA LEU A 76 28.84 -20.90 16.19
C LEU A 76 27.97 -20.36 17.34
N ASN A 77 26.91 -21.07 17.69
CA ASN A 77 25.99 -20.69 18.75
C ASN A 77 26.58 -20.96 20.16
N GLU A 78 27.45 -21.98 20.28
CA GLU A 78 28.11 -22.32 21.57
C GLU A 78 29.29 -21.42 21.87
N ASP A 79 30.06 -20.99 20.87
CA ASP A 79 31.30 -20.21 21.03
C ASP A 79 31.10 -18.69 20.99
N SER A 80 29.90 -18.21 20.72
CA SER A 80 29.67 -16.79 20.54
C SER A 80 29.35 -16.04 21.84
N VAL A 81 29.97 -14.90 22.00
CA VAL A 81 29.69 -13.93 23.07
C VAL A 81 28.39 -13.15 22.79
N ILE A 82 27.86 -13.25 21.56
CA ILE A 82 26.67 -12.50 21.10
C ILE A 82 25.46 -13.44 21.17
N ASP A 83 24.33 -12.91 21.63
CA ASP A 83 23.06 -13.61 21.57
C ASP A 83 22.53 -13.66 20.13
N PHE A 84 22.97 -14.68 19.39
CA PHE A 84 22.55 -14.90 18.01
C PHE A 84 21.03 -15.04 17.84
N GLY A 85 20.33 -15.47 18.87
CA GLY A 85 18.87 -15.60 18.82
C GLY A 85 18.19 -14.26 18.61
N ASN A 86 18.60 -13.26 19.36
CA ASN A 86 18.07 -11.90 19.26
C ASN A 86 18.51 -11.19 17.99
N GLU A 87 19.76 -11.35 17.58
CA GLU A 87 20.28 -10.81 16.34
C GLU A 87 19.53 -11.36 15.13
N LEU A 88 19.37 -12.68 15.07
CA LEU A 88 18.65 -13.34 13.99
C LEU A 88 17.17 -12.95 13.95
N ALA A 89 16.53 -12.78 15.11
CA ALA A 89 15.15 -12.27 15.17
C ALA A 89 15.04 -10.86 14.60
N GLY A 90 16.03 -10.00 14.86
CA GLY A 90 16.14 -8.67 14.28
C GLY A 90 16.29 -8.69 12.76
N GLU A 91 17.20 -9.51 12.26
CA GLU A 91 17.44 -9.68 10.82
C GLU A 91 16.21 -10.23 10.06
N ILE A 92 15.55 -11.24 10.63
CA ILE A 92 14.31 -11.79 10.06
C ILE A 92 13.21 -10.74 10.03
N SER A 93 13.08 -9.96 11.09
CA SER A 93 12.08 -8.87 11.18
C SER A 93 12.34 -7.79 10.14
N TYR A 94 13.60 -7.41 9.97
CA TYR A 94 14.03 -6.46 8.94
C TYR A 94 13.74 -7.00 7.53
N ALA A 95 14.08 -8.25 7.26
CA ALA A 95 13.84 -8.88 5.96
C ALA A 95 12.35 -8.94 5.62
N PHE A 96 11.49 -9.27 6.59
CA PHE A 96 10.04 -9.26 6.41
C PHE A 96 9.51 -7.86 6.15
N SER A 97 9.92 -6.87 6.94
CA SER A 97 9.48 -5.48 6.79
C SER A 97 9.88 -4.91 5.44
N ASN A 98 11.12 -5.15 5.02
CA ASN A 98 11.63 -4.70 3.74
C ASN A 98 10.89 -5.34 2.56
N LYS A 99 10.61 -6.66 2.62
CA LYS A 99 9.84 -7.33 1.57
C LYS A 99 8.39 -6.88 1.55
N GLU A 100 7.76 -6.68 2.70
CA GLU A 100 6.39 -6.15 2.80
C GLU A 100 6.31 -4.74 2.21
N ASP A 101 7.22 -3.85 2.56
CA ASP A 101 7.27 -2.49 2.01
C ASP A 101 7.49 -2.51 0.50
N SER A 102 8.46 -3.29 0.03
CA SER A 102 8.75 -3.45 -1.40
C SER A 102 7.53 -3.90 -2.20
N VAL A 103 6.82 -4.91 -1.71
CA VAL A 103 5.64 -5.47 -2.38
C VAL A 103 4.43 -4.55 -2.26
N ALA A 104 4.23 -3.91 -1.10
CA ALA A 104 3.10 -3.01 -0.88
C ALA A 104 3.14 -1.78 -1.79
N PHE A 105 4.33 -1.21 -2.02
CA PHE A 105 4.47 -0.04 -2.89
C PHE A 105 4.75 -0.39 -4.35
N GLY A 106 5.58 -1.40 -4.63
CA GLY A 106 6.09 -1.70 -5.96
C GLY A 106 5.78 -3.10 -6.50
N GLY A 107 4.98 -3.91 -5.81
CA GLY A 107 4.64 -5.27 -6.24
C GLY A 107 4.03 -5.30 -7.63
N THR A 108 4.48 -6.22 -8.47
CA THR A 108 4.10 -6.32 -9.88
C THR A 108 2.93 -7.27 -10.14
N GLY A 109 2.44 -7.96 -9.11
CA GLY A 109 1.36 -8.97 -9.25
C GLY A 109 1.84 -10.33 -9.75
N ILE A 110 3.14 -10.51 -9.95
CA ILE A 110 3.71 -11.80 -10.38
C ILE A 110 4.01 -12.71 -9.17
N SER A 111 4.38 -13.96 -9.43
CA SER A 111 4.61 -14.98 -8.39
C SER A 111 5.74 -14.64 -7.41
N THR A 112 6.76 -13.91 -7.85
CA THR A 112 7.88 -13.45 -7.00
C THR A 112 7.43 -12.47 -5.92
N ASP A 113 6.32 -11.75 -6.16
CA ASP A 113 5.69 -10.83 -5.22
C ASP A 113 4.44 -11.44 -4.55
N GLY A 114 4.33 -12.77 -4.59
CA GLY A 114 3.18 -13.51 -4.05
C GLY A 114 1.86 -13.23 -4.77
N GLY A 115 1.90 -12.69 -6.00
CA GLY A 115 0.71 -12.25 -6.73
C GLY A 115 0.08 -10.96 -6.19
N ILE A 116 0.83 -10.19 -5.40
CA ILE A 116 0.35 -8.92 -4.83
C ILE A 116 0.75 -7.78 -5.77
N SER A 117 -0.24 -6.98 -6.16
CA SER A 117 -0.02 -5.74 -6.90
C SER A 117 0.14 -4.57 -5.94
N GLY A 118 1.27 -3.90 -6.00
CA GLY A 118 1.56 -2.73 -5.18
C GLY A 118 0.81 -1.48 -5.64
N VAL A 119 0.80 -0.45 -4.79
CA VAL A 119 0.12 0.83 -5.06
C VAL A 119 0.55 1.43 -6.40
N ARG A 120 1.86 1.46 -6.68
CA ARG A 120 2.39 2.00 -7.93
C ARG A 120 1.82 1.27 -9.15
N THR A 121 1.85 -0.06 -9.15
CA THR A 121 1.33 -0.87 -10.26
C THR A 121 -0.17 -0.65 -10.46
N GLN A 122 -0.93 -0.48 -9.37
CA GLN A 122 -2.35 -0.17 -9.46
C GLN A 122 -2.58 1.24 -10.02
N LEU A 123 -1.80 2.23 -9.59
CA LEU A 123 -1.88 3.59 -10.13
C LEU A 123 -1.52 3.64 -11.61
N ASP A 124 -0.49 2.91 -12.04
CA ASP A 124 -0.09 2.81 -13.45
C ASP A 124 -1.21 2.21 -14.32
N THR A 125 -1.97 1.25 -13.80
CA THR A 125 -3.12 0.66 -14.53
C THR A 125 -4.31 1.62 -14.61
N LEU A 126 -4.54 2.45 -13.59
CA LEU A 126 -5.60 3.45 -13.61
C LEU A 126 -5.30 4.61 -14.56
N THR A 127 -4.03 4.88 -14.84
CA THR A 127 -3.58 6.03 -15.65
C THR A 127 -3.73 5.79 -17.15
N ALA A 128 -3.97 4.57 -17.60
CA ALA A 128 -4.10 4.23 -19.01
C ALA A 128 -5.31 4.88 -19.72
N GLY A 129 -5.70 6.07 -19.33
CA GLY A 129 -6.60 6.94 -20.10
C GLY A 129 -7.52 7.89 -19.36
N THR A 130 -7.80 7.76 -18.05
CA THR A 130 -8.90 8.57 -17.50
C THR A 130 -8.81 8.89 -16.00
N ALA A 131 -7.86 8.34 -15.25
CA ALA A 131 -7.78 8.60 -13.81
C ALA A 131 -6.50 9.36 -13.44
N PRO A 132 -6.59 10.42 -12.63
CA PRO A 132 -5.44 11.22 -12.21
C PRO A 132 -4.61 10.49 -11.13
N GLY A 133 -4.27 9.21 -11.38
CA GLY A 133 -3.52 8.42 -10.42
C GLY A 133 -2.00 8.62 -10.48
N LEU A 134 -1.48 9.12 -11.61
CA LEU A 134 -0.06 9.32 -11.83
C LEU A 134 0.19 10.69 -12.46
N ILE A 135 0.85 11.57 -11.74
CA ILE A 135 1.34 12.84 -12.25
C ILE A 135 2.82 12.66 -12.63
N LEU A 136 3.12 12.81 -13.90
CA LEU A 136 4.48 12.70 -14.41
C LEU A 136 5.20 14.05 -14.30
N GLY A 137 6.45 14.03 -13.83
CA GLY A 137 7.35 15.16 -13.96
C GLY A 137 7.79 15.38 -15.42
N ALA A 138 8.46 16.48 -15.69
CA ALA A 138 8.97 16.81 -17.03
C ALA A 138 10.05 15.83 -17.51
N GLY A 139 10.70 15.12 -16.59
CA GLY A 139 11.74 14.14 -16.88
C GLY A 139 11.96 13.16 -15.72
N ASN A 140 13.15 12.52 -15.69
CA ASN A 140 13.46 11.45 -14.74
C ASN A 140 14.32 11.90 -13.55
N ALA A 141 14.74 13.17 -13.49
CA ALA A 141 15.55 13.70 -12.41
C ALA A 141 14.69 14.38 -11.35
N TYR A 142 15.08 14.28 -10.09
CA TYR A 142 14.36 14.94 -8.98
C TYR A 142 14.35 16.47 -9.12
N SER A 143 15.39 17.06 -9.74
CA SER A 143 15.48 18.50 -10.02
C SER A 143 14.45 19.01 -11.03
N GLU A 144 13.79 18.13 -11.76
CA GLU A 144 12.76 18.47 -12.75
C GLU A 144 11.34 18.51 -12.14
N LEU A 145 11.22 18.13 -10.88
CA LEU A 145 9.96 18.24 -10.14
C LEU A 145 9.75 19.69 -9.71
N THR A 146 8.58 20.21 -10.01
CA THR A 146 8.16 21.58 -9.70
C THR A 146 7.07 21.57 -8.64
N LEU A 147 6.87 22.69 -7.96
CA LEU A 147 5.74 22.88 -7.03
C LEU A 147 4.41 22.55 -7.69
N ALA A 148 4.23 22.89 -8.95
CA ALA A 148 3.01 22.58 -9.72
C ALA A 148 2.75 21.08 -9.83
N ASN A 149 3.77 20.21 -9.84
CA ASN A 149 3.59 18.77 -9.84
C ASN A 149 2.98 18.31 -8.50
N PHE A 150 3.44 18.86 -7.38
CA PHE A 150 2.91 18.53 -6.05
C PHE A 150 1.48 19.03 -5.89
N GLU A 151 1.19 20.25 -6.31
CA GLU A 151 -0.16 20.81 -6.32
C GLU A 151 -1.11 19.98 -7.17
N SER A 152 -0.65 19.49 -8.34
CA SER A 152 -1.43 18.60 -9.21
C SER A 152 -1.74 17.25 -8.55
N VAL A 153 -0.81 16.68 -7.78
CA VAL A 153 -1.04 15.44 -7.03
C VAL A 153 -2.11 15.66 -5.95
N VAL A 154 -2.03 16.76 -5.22
CA VAL A 154 -3.05 17.09 -4.20
C VAL A 154 -4.40 17.38 -4.87
N GLY A 155 -4.42 18.14 -5.97
CA GLY A 155 -5.63 18.44 -6.73
C GLY A 155 -6.29 17.21 -7.38
N ALA A 156 -5.53 16.13 -7.59
CA ALA A 156 -6.05 14.87 -8.09
C ALA A 156 -6.77 14.04 -7.01
N LEU A 157 -6.61 14.37 -5.73
CA LEU A 157 -7.32 13.67 -4.65
C LEU A 157 -8.82 13.97 -4.69
N PRO A 158 -9.68 12.96 -4.58
CA PRO A 158 -11.10 13.19 -4.41
C PRO A 158 -11.38 13.96 -3.10
N GLN A 159 -12.36 14.86 -3.13
CA GLN A 159 -12.71 15.69 -1.97
C GLN A 159 -12.95 14.90 -0.67
N TYR A 160 -13.49 13.68 -0.77
CA TYR A 160 -13.72 12.83 0.40
C TYR A 160 -12.43 12.25 1.00
N ALA A 161 -11.36 12.22 0.23
CA ALA A 161 -10.04 11.72 0.68
C ALA A 161 -9.12 12.84 1.19
N ASP A 162 -9.40 14.11 0.83
CA ASP A 162 -8.65 15.27 1.29
C ASP A 162 -9.11 15.71 2.69
N VAL A 163 -8.85 14.84 3.66
CA VAL A 163 -9.16 15.12 5.07
C VAL A 163 -7.86 15.44 5.81
N PRO A 164 -7.74 16.61 6.45
CA PRO A 164 -6.55 16.97 7.21
C PRO A 164 -6.18 15.91 8.24
N GLY A 165 -4.91 15.50 8.23
CA GLY A 165 -4.37 14.47 9.13
C GLY A 165 -4.60 13.01 8.68
N GLN A 166 -5.32 12.77 7.61
CA GLN A 166 -5.47 11.43 7.01
C GLN A 166 -4.64 11.23 5.75
N VAL A 167 -4.14 12.31 5.18
CA VAL A 167 -3.27 12.28 3.99
C VAL A 167 -1.81 12.32 4.41
N SER A 168 -1.01 11.43 3.86
CA SER A 168 0.43 11.33 4.14
C SER A 168 1.22 11.25 2.86
N TRP A 169 2.33 11.98 2.80
CA TRP A 169 3.32 11.83 1.74
C TRP A 169 4.27 10.68 2.08
N VAL A 170 4.46 9.79 1.15
CA VAL A 170 5.43 8.69 1.28
C VAL A 170 6.45 8.84 0.17
N CYS A 171 7.70 9.03 0.55
CA CYS A 171 8.79 9.21 -0.39
C CYS A 171 10.06 8.50 0.09
N HIS A 172 10.95 8.22 -0.83
CA HIS A 172 12.27 7.69 -0.50
C HIS A 172 13.11 8.76 0.21
N LYS A 173 13.96 8.36 1.15
CA LYS A 173 14.81 9.26 1.94
C LYS A 173 15.68 10.18 1.07
N THR A 174 16.23 9.67 -0.02
CA THR A 174 17.03 10.47 -0.96
C THR A 174 16.22 11.62 -1.57
N PHE A 175 14.98 11.35 -1.95
CA PHE A 175 14.06 12.37 -2.48
C PHE A 175 13.80 13.46 -1.45
N TYR A 176 13.49 13.09 -0.21
CA TYR A 176 13.21 14.04 0.88
C TYR A 176 14.37 15.02 1.16
N HIS A 177 15.62 14.59 0.92
CA HIS A 177 16.78 15.45 1.12
C HIS A 177 17.22 16.23 -0.12
N THR A 178 16.61 15.98 -1.28
CA THR A 178 16.97 16.61 -2.57
C THR A 178 15.99 17.72 -2.95
N VAL A 179 14.77 17.67 -2.43
CA VAL A 179 13.68 18.65 -2.64
C VAL A 179 13.52 19.51 -1.39
#